data_a8832b43c03f8ac84f742d335d60ad19
#
_entry.id   a8832b43c03f8ac84f742d335d60ad19
#
_cell.length_a   1.000
_cell.length_b   1.000
_cell.length_c   1.000
_cell.angle_alpha   90.00
_cell.angle_beta   90.00
_cell.angle_gamma   90.00
#
_symmetry.space_group_name_H-M   'P 1'
#
loop_
_entity.id
_entity.type
_entity.pdbx_description
1 polymer ?
#
loop_
_entity_poly.entity_id
_entity_poly.type
_entity_poly.pdbx_seq_one_letter_code
_entity_poly.pdbx_strand_id
1 'polypeptide(L)'
;MPTDPRIEAWLARNPTPATDPFPGMAESGLLTPEPSYTAIAATKAALVERTGLLGIASAWGGRQLVYRHFIQTFGTEEQRAEYKTKAVSVAISEPKVGAHPKLLTTKATIDNDTVKITGEKAWVSNGPSADAILVFAVTAEEAGRKRYSAFLVPRTAPGVKINDTNGFHALRPSRHCGLTLDNVQVPVSAQLGPEGSAYERMALPFRDIEDAVGTVPLLGAFRFLLPRLATNYTDEAALHLGALVALTAVFEATSNTVVASLDQNRLNHTNAALVGLRVLAADLAARVKTHILRFAPAPNPASETMLSDIDAVLGIARGPRDARQARLAAPLLAAPHPSV
;
A
#
# COMPACT_ATOMS: atom_id res chain seq x y z
N MET A 1 -0.87 -22.66 -5.87
CA MET A 1 -1.14 -22.11 -7.23
C MET A 1 0.10 -22.31 -8.08
N PRO A 2 0.01 -22.46 -9.41
CA PRO A 2 1.22 -22.42 -10.23
C PRO A 2 1.94 -21.10 -9.99
N THR A 3 3.25 -21.16 -9.82
CA THR A 3 4.13 -20.01 -9.61
C THR A 3 4.09 -19.11 -10.84
N ASP A 4 3.94 -17.80 -10.67
CA ASP A 4 4.03 -16.85 -11.78
C ASP A 4 5.43 -16.94 -12.41
N PRO A 5 5.56 -17.35 -13.69
CA PRO A 5 6.85 -17.54 -14.33
C PRO A 5 7.71 -16.26 -14.38
N ARG A 6 7.08 -15.09 -14.32
CA ARG A 6 7.78 -13.80 -14.24
C ARG A 6 8.57 -13.66 -12.94
N ILE A 7 8.01 -14.16 -11.82
CA ILE A 7 8.68 -14.14 -10.51
C ILE A 7 9.91 -15.04 -10.53
N GLU A 8 9.81 -16.26 -11.08
CA GLU A 8 10.96 -17.16 -11.18
C GLU A 8 12.05 -16.59 -12.11
N ALA A 9 11.65 -16.01 -13.25
CA ALA A 9 12.59 -15.36 -14.17
C ALA A 9 13.29 -14.16 -13.52
N TRP A 10 12.58 -13.39 -12.67
CA TRP A 10 13.16 -12.29 -11.91
C TRP A 10 14.15 -12.77 -10.85
N LEU A 11 13.78 -13.77 -10.05
CA LEU A 11 14.66 -14.32 -8.99
C LEU A 11 15.96 -14.91 -9.58
N ALA A 12 15.89 -15.51 -10.76
CA ALA A 12 17.09 -16.00 -11.46
C ALA A 12 18.06 -14.87 -11.86
N ARG A 13 17.56 -13.63 -12.01
CA ARG A 13 18.34 -12.43 -12.39
C ARG A 13 18.72 -11.55 -11.21
N ASN A 14 18.01 -11.69 -10.08
CA ASN A 14 18.24 -10.89 -8.89
C ASN A 14 18.52 -11.78 -7.66
N PRO A 15 19.77 -12.12 -7.40
CA PRO A 15 20.15 -12.99 -6.27
C PRO A 15 19.97 -12.28 -4.89
N THR A 16 19.82 -10.95 -4.86
CA THR A 16 19.74 -10.16 -3.63
C THR A 16 18.49 -9.27 -3.57
N PRO A 17 17.28 -9.83 -3.76
CA PRO A 17 16.05 -9.03 -3.81
C PRO A 17 15.72 -8.31 -2.49
N ALA A 18 16.31 -8.74 -1.38
CA ALA A 18 16.16 -8.09 -0.07
C ALA A 18 16.90 -6.76 0.02
N THR A 19 17.92 -6.53 -0.78
CA THR A 19 18.71 -5.29 -0.81
C THR A 19 18.14 -4.30 -1.82
N ASP A 20 17.96 -4.75 -3.07
CA ASP A 20 17.33 -3.98 -4.15
C ASP A 20 16.40 -4.90 -4.95
N PRO A 21 15.08 -4.66 -4.93
CA PRO A 21 14.12 -5.53 -5.61
C PRO A 21 14.04 -5.30 -7.12
N PHE A 22 14.50 -4.18 -7.65
CA PHE A 22 14.22 -3.78 -9.03
C PHE A 22 15.08 -4.43 -10.12
N PRO A 23 16.37 -4.77 -9.90
CA PRO A 23 17.17 -5.46 -10.92
C PRO A 23 16.45 -6.70 -11.46
N GLY A 24 16.42 -6.85 -12.80
CA GLY A 24 15.79 -7.97 -13.49
C GLY A 24 14.26 -7.95 -13.59
N MET A 25 13.58 -6.99 -12.94
CA MET A 25 12.10 -6.90 -13.04
C MET A 25 11.62 -6.48 -14.42
N ALA A 26 12.35 -5.63 -15.12
CA ALA A 26 11.99 -5.22 -16.48
C ALA A 26 12.05 -6.40 -17.44
N GLU A 27 13.16 -7.12 -17.44
CA GLU A 27 13.45 -8.27 -18.32
C GLU A 27 12.53 -9.45 -18.02
N SER A 28 12.05 -9.58 -16.80
CA SER A 28 11.08 -10.62 -16.41
C SER A 28 9.63 -10.25 -16.75
N GLY A 29 9.36 -9.00 -17.17
CA GLY A 29 8.02 -8.49 -17.43
C GLY A 29 7.24 -8.04 -16.19
N LEU A 30 7.85 -8.05 -14.99
CA LEU A 30 7.20 -7.60 -13.75
C LEU A 30 6.95 -6.10 -13.70
N LEU A 31 7.66 -5.28 -14.49
CA LEU A 31 7.41 -3.84 -14.59
C LEU A 31 6.31 -3.47 -15.57
N THR A 32 5.81 -4.41 -16.37
CA THR A 32 4.63 -4.18 -17.21
C THR A 32 3.42 -3.86 -16.33
N PRO A 33 2.64 -2.80 -16.63
CA PRO A 33 1.45 -2.50 -15.87
C PRO A 33 0.45 -3.66 -15.86
N GLU A 34 0.02 -4.05 -14.67
CA GLU A 34 -0.97 -5.11 -14.50
C GLU A 34 -2.37 -4.68 -15.00
N PRO A 35 -3.14 -5.60 -15.59
CA PRO A 35 -4.43 -5.25 -16.22
C PRO A 35 -5.53 -4.91 -15.21
N SER A 36 -5.42 -5.31 -13.96
CA SER A 36 -6.47 -5.16 -12.95
C SER A 36 -5.92 -5.05 -11.52
N TYR A 37 -6.73 -4.57 -10.59
CA TYR A 37 -6.38 -4.62 -9.15
C TYR A 37 -6.27 -6.06 -8.66
N THR A 38 -7.10 -6.97 -9.19
CA THR A 38 -7.01 -8.40 -8.91
C THR A 38 -5.65 -8.97 -9.32
N ALA A 39 -5.14 -8.62 -10.51
CA ALA A 39 -3.82 -9.05 -10.95
C ALA A 39 -2.70 -8.49 -10.06
N ILE A 40 -2.77 -7.19 -9.71
CA ILE A 40 -1.81 -6.57 -8.79
C ILE A 40 -1.80 -7.29 -7.44
N ALA A 41 -2.97 -7.56 -6.86
CA ALA A 41 -3.10 -8.21 -5.56
C ALA A 41 -2.54 -9.65 -5.59
N ALA A 42 -2.86 -10.42 -6.62
CA ALA A 42 -2.37 -11.79 -6.78
C ALA A 42 -0.84 -11.82 -6.91
N THR A 43 -0.25 -10.96 -7.76
CA THR A 43 1.21 -10.88 -7.93
C THR A 43 1.90 -10.43 -6.64
N LYS A 44 1.32 -9.47 -5.89
CA LYS A 44 1.84 -9.07 -4.57
C LYS A 44 1.90 -10.24 -3.58
N ALA A 45 0.83 -11.03 -3.49
CA ALA A 45 0.79 -12.19 -2.60
C ALA A 45 1.82 -13.25 -3.03
N ALA A 46 1.92 -13.54 -4.34
CA ALA A 46 2.88 -14.50 -4.88
C ALA A 46 4.34 -14.07 -4.66
N LEU A 47 4.66 -12.79 -4.82
CA LEU A 47 5.99 -12.25 -4.52
C LEU A 47 6.37 -12.50 -3.05
N VAL A 48 5.46 -12.23 -2.11
CA VAL A 48 5.72 -12.44 -0.67
C VAL A 48 5.84 -13.91 -0.34
N GLU A 49 4.92 -14.75 -0.81
CA GLU A 49 4.96 -16.20 -0.59
C GLU A 49 6.29 -16.80 -1.06
N ARG A 50 6.76 -16.37 -2.24
CA ARG A 50 7.97 -16.90 -2.87
C ARG A 50 9.27 -16.42 -2.24
N THR A 51 9.31 -15.15 -1.80
CA THR A 51 10.54 -14.51 -1.28
C THR A 51 10.65 -14.47 0.23
N GLY A 52 9.53 -14.54 0.96
CA GLY A 52 9.48 -14.27 2.39
C GLY A 52 9.71 -12.80 2.77
N LEU A 53 9.59 -11.87 1.82
CA LEU A 53 9.84 -10.45 2.02
C LEU A 53 8.56 -9.64 1.79
N LEU A 54 7.89 -9.24 2.88
CA LEU A 54 6.63 -8.50 2.78
C LEU A 54 6.81 -7.12 2.13
N GLY A 55 7.96 -6.49 2.32
CA GLY A 55 8.30 -5.20 1.72
C GLY A 55 8.41 -5.21 0.20
N ILE A 56 8.67 -6.36 -0.44
CA ILE A 56 8.64 -6.46 -1.91
C ILE A 56 7.25 -6.13 -2.46
N ALA A 57 6.19 -6.58 -1.79
CA ALA A 57 4.83 -6.26 -2.19
C ALA A 57 4.54 -4.75 -2.10
N SER A 58 5.18 -4.04 -1.17
CA SER A 58 5.12 -2.59 -1.06
C SER A 58 5.94 -1.90 -2.17
N ALA A 59 7.18 -2.36 -2.42
CA ALA A 59 8.05 -1.79 -3.43
C ALA A 59 7.48 -1.92 -4.85
N TRP A 60 7.19 -3.15 -5.27
CA TRP A 60 6.65 -3.43 -6.60
C TRP A 60 5.20 -2.93 -6.73
N GLY A 61 4.35 -3.29 -5.76
CA GLY A 61 2.91 -3.00 -5.83
C GLY A 61 2.58 -1.52 -5.72
N GLY A 62 3.38 -0.73 -4.99
CA GLY A 62 3.24 0.73 -4.94
C GLY A 62 3.35 1.35 -6.33
N ARG A 63 4.36 0.92 -7.13
CA ARG A 63 4.52 1.37 -8.52
C ARG A 63 3.31 1.01 -9.38
N GLN A 64 2.81 -0.22 -9.29
CA GLN A 64 1.66 -0.69 -10.06
C GLN A 64 0.37 0.08 -9.70
N LEU A 65 0.13 0.29 -8.41
CA LEU A 65 -1.06 0.99 -7.93
C LEU A 65 -1.04 2.48 -8.32
N VAL A 66 0.11 3.15 -8.19
CA VAL A 66 0.26 4.57 -8.56
C VAL A 66 0.03 4.75 -10.06
N TYR A 67 0.65 3.90 -10.90
CA TYR A 67 0.40 3.96 -12.33
C TYR A 67 -1.07 3.72 -12.65
N ARG A 68 -1.67 2.63 -12.16
CA ARG A 68 -3.05 2.25 -12.48
C ARG A 68 -4.06 3.29 -12.01
N HIS A 69 -3.99 3.70 -10.73
CA HIS A 69 -5.01 4.59 -10.17
C HIS A 69 -4.82 6.04 -10.61
N PHE A 70 -3.60 6.55 -10.55
CA PHE A 70 -3.38 7.97 -10.83
C PHE A 70 -3.06 8.24 -12.30
N ILE A 71 -2.00 7.63 -12.83
CA ILE A 71 -1.51 7.96 -14.17
C ILE A 71 -2.48 7.49 -15.25
N GLN A 72 -2.88 6.23 -15.20
CA GLN A 72 -3.76 5.65 -16.22
C GLN A 72 -5.16 6.27 -16.20
N THR A 73 -5.69 6.62 -15.02
CA THR A 73 -7.06 7.16 -14.88
C THR A 73 -7.12 8.66 -15.17
N PHE A 74 -6.15 9.43 -14.70
CA PHE A 74 -6.21 10.89 -14.68
C PHE A 74 -5.18 11.58 -15.58
N GLY A 75 -4.20 10.86 -16.09
CA GLY A 75 -3.14 11.42 -16.93
C GLY A 75 -3.61 11.76 -18.34
N THR A 76 -2.93 12.70 -18.98
CA THR A 76 -3.01 12.91 -20.42
C THR A 76 -2.41 11.73 -21.18
N GLU A 77 -2.55 11.68 -22.49
CA GLU A 77 -1.96 10.62 -23.32
C GLU A 77 -0.42 10.64 -23.20
N GLU A 78 0.17 11.83 -23.24
CA GLU A 78 1.60 12.04 -23.08
C GLU A 78 2.09 11.58 -21.70
N GLN A 79 1.38 11.95 -20.62
CA GLN A 79 1.71 11.52 -19.27
C GLN A 79 1.60 9.99 -19.12
N ARG A 80 0.57 9.37 -19.68
CA ARG A 80 0.44 7.90 -19.67
C ARG A 80 1.59 7.21 -20.39
N ALA A 81 1.98 7.73 -21.56
CA ALA A 81 3.09 7.20 -22.34
C ALA A 81 4.42 7.36 -21.60
N GLU A 82 4.68 8.56 -21.08
CA GLU A 82 5.92 8.88 -20.35
C GLU A 82 6.10 8.03 -19.08
N TYR A 83 5.06 7.95 -18.26
CA TYR A 83 5.15 7.28 -16.93
C TYR A 83 4.80 5.80 -16.95
N LYS A 84 4.53 5.19 -18.10
CA LYS A 84 4.27 3.76 -18.24
C LYS A 84 5.43 2.89 -17.72
N THR A 85 6.66 3.34 -17.95
CA THR A 85 7.90 2.63 -17.56
C THR A 85 8.64 3.27 -16.40
N LYS A 86 8.32 4.52 -16.07
CA LYS A 86 8.94 5.26 -14.97
C LYS A 86 8.34 4.89 -13.62
N ALA A 87 9.15 4.95 -12.56
CA ALA A 87 8.69 4.77 -11.19
C ALA A 87 8.10 6.08 -10.66
N VAL A 88 6.82 6.07 -10.29
CA VAL A 88 6.17 7.22 -9.63
C VAL A 88 5.79 6.83 -8.21
N SER A 89 6.16 7.67 -7.25
CA SER A 89 5.70 7.59 -5.86
C SER A 89 4.62 8.61 -5.60
N VAL A 90 3.83 8.44 -4.54
CA VAL A 90 2.76 9.38 -4.16
C VAL A 90 3.05 10.02 -2.82
N ALA A 91 2.85 11.35 -2.72
CA ALA A 91 3.11 12.15 -1.55
C ALA A 91 1.86 12.97 -1.16
N ILE A 92 1.05 12.41 -0.25
CA ILE A 92 -0.17 13.03 0.29
C ILE A 92 0.08 13.46 1.73
N SER A 93 0.47 12.52 2.59
CA SER A 93 0.65 12.71 4.03
C SER A 93 1.72 13.74 4.37
N GLU A 94 1.52 14.46 5.48
CA GLU A 94 2.47 15.43 6.05
C GLU A 94 2.87 15.05 7.48
N PRO A 95 4.01 15.52 7.98
CA PRO A 95 4.45 15.24 9.34
C PRO A 95 3.37 15.58 10.38
N LYS A 96 3.20 14.73 11.39
CA LYS A 96 2.28 14.86 12.54
C LYS A 96 0.79 14.81 12.20
N VAL A 97 0.37 15.13 10.97
CA VAL A 97 -1.06 15.24 10.59
C VAL A 97 -1.53 14.12 9.64
N GLY A 98 -0.61 13.33 9.10
CA GLY A 98 -0.95 12.31 8.11
C GLY A 98 -1.60 12.91 6.87
N ALA A 99 -2.61 12.23 6.32
CA ALA A 99 -3.36 12.68 5.13
C ALA A 99 -4.68 13.40 5.50
N HIS A 100 -4.75 14.10 6.64
CA HIS A 100 -5.99 14.76 7.05
C HIS A 100 -6.22 16.07 6.25
N PRO A 101 -7.28 16.16 5.40
CA PRO A 101 -7.40 17.22 4.41
C PRO A 101 -7.46 18.64 4.98
N LYS A 102 -8.00 18.82 6.19
CA LYS A 102 -8.05 20.15 6.82
C LYS A 102 -6.69 20.61 7.33
N LEU A 103 -5.76 19.68 7.57
CA LEU A 103 -4.49 19.95 8.24
C LEU A 103 -3.29 20.01 7.28
N LEU A 104 -3.42 19.51 6.04
CA LEU A 104 -2.34 19.60 5.06
C LEU A 104 -2.00 21.05 4.74
N THR A 105 -0.71 21.34 4.63
CA THR A 105 -0.16 22.70 4.50
C THR A 105 0.71 22.92 3.28
N THR A 106 1.17 21.84 2.60
CA THR A 106 1.93 21.96 1.33
C THR A 106 1.10 22.76 0.33
N LYS A 107 1.68 23.85 -0.21
CA LYS A 107 1.02 24.79 -1.11
C LYS A 107 1.63 24.72 -2.50
N ALA A 108 0.79 24.96 -3.50
CA ALA A 108 1.22 25.22 -4.87
C ALA A 108 0.62 26.53 -5.35
N THR A 109 1.46 27.37 -5.94
CA THR A 109 1.05 28.63 -6.59
C THR A 109 1.29 28.50 -8.07
N ILE A 110 0.26 28.77 -8.86
CA ILE A 110 0.35 28.75 -10.34
C ILE A 110 0.60 30.19 -10.80
N ASP A 111 1.67 30.40 -11.54
CA ASP A 111 2.04 31.68 -12.13
C ASP A 111 2.39 31.44 -13.60
N ASN A 112 1.48 31.89 -14.49
CA ASN A 112 1.55 31.63 -15.93
C ASN A 112 1.73 30.11 -16.22
N ASP A 113 2.82 29.73 -16.86
CA ASP A 113 3.12 28.35 -17.23
C ASP A 113 3.93 27.57 -16.18
N THR A 114 4.12 28.13 -14.98
CA THR A 114 4.94 27.54 -13.91
C THR A 114 4.15 27.36 -12.64
N VAL A 115 4.33 26.21 -12.00
CA VAL A 115 3.81 25.90 -10.67
C VAL A 115 4.97 25.90 -9.68
N LYS A 116 4.85 26.67 -8.60
CA LYS A 116 5.79 26.70 -7.50
C LYS A 116 5.22 25.97 -6.29
N ILE A 117 5.92 24.95 -5.79
CA ILE A 117 5.45 24.07 -4.71
C ILE A 117 6.37 24.20 -3.51
N THR A 118 5.78 24.42 -2.32
CA THR A 118 6.51 24.54 -1.05
C THR A 118 5.78 23.78 0.06
N GLY A 119 6.52 23.00 0.85
CA GLY A 119 5.98 22.28 2.00
C GLY A 119 6.77 21.01 2.33
N GLU A 120 6.20 20.19 3.19
CA GLU A 120 6.81 18.92 3.62
C GLU A 120 5.84 17.77 3.43
N LYS A 121 6.37 16.60 3.06
CA LYS A 121 5.62 15.35 2.98
C LYS A 121 6.27 14.27 3.83
N ALA A 122 5.46 13.33 4.27
CA ALA A 122 5.90 12.20 5.08
C ALA A 122 5.36 10.89 4.50
N TRP A 123 6.04 9.79 4.84
CA TRP A 123 5.63 8.44 4.47
C TRP A 123 5.54 8.20 2.96
N VAL A 124 6.44 8.82 2.19
CA VAL A 124 6.52 8.62 0.74
C VAL A 124 7.18 7.27 0.46
N SER A 125 6.37 6.28 0.15
CA SER A 125 6.85 4.93 -0.17
C SER A 125 7.60 4.92 -1.49
N ASN A 126 8.77 4.28 -1.53
CA ASN A 126 9.68 4.19 -2.68
C ASN A 126 10.19 5.54 -3.22
N GLY A 127 9.98 6.64 -2.49
CA GLY A 127 10.44 7.97 -2.89
C GLY A 127 11.91 8.04 -3.27
N PRO A 128 12.84 7.41 -2.52
CA PRO A 128 14.27 7.42 -2.86
C PRO A 128 14.62 6.80 -4.23
N SER A 129 13.82 5.88 -4.73
CA SER A 129 14.01 5.18 -6.02
C SER A 129 13.04 5.60 -7.12
N ALA A 130 12.19 6.60 -6.86
CA ALA A 130 11.25 7.11 -7.85
C ALA A 130 11.92 8.00 -8.90
N ASP A 131 11.41 8.00 -10.13
CA ASP A 131 11.74 8.96 -11.17
C ASP A 131 11.02 10.29 -10.93
N ALA A 132 9.75 10.19 -10.50
CA ALA A 132 8.92 11.34 -10.13
C ALA A 132 8.08 11.06 -8.88
N ILE A 133 7.64 12.11 -8.23
CA ILE A 133 6.76 12.06 -7.06
C ILE A 133 5.48 12.82 -7.38
N LEU A 134 4.32 12.16 -7.29
CA LEU A 134 3.02 12.79 -7.39
C LEU A 134 2.70 13.50 -6.07
N VAL A 135 2.85 14.82 -6.05
CA VAL A 135 2.69 15.68 -4.89
C VAL A 135 1.30 16.29 -4.87
N PHE A 136 0.54 16.06 -3.79
CA PHE A 136 -0.72 16.75 -3.52
C PHE A 136 -0.46 18.04 -2.76
N ALA A 137 -0.92 19.16 -3.31
CA ALA A 137 -0.72 20.48 -2.73
C ALA A 137 -2.02 21.31 -2.74
N VAL A 138 -2.16 22.21 -1.77
CA VAL A 138 -3.25 23.19 -1.71
C VAL A 138 -3.01 24.24 -2.77
N THR A 139 -3.94 24.42 -3.70
CA THR A 139 -3.91 25.44 -4.76
C THR A 139 -4.84 26.61 -4.49
N ALA A 140 -5.89 26.41 -3.70
CA ALA A 140 -6.81 27.46 -3.28
C ALA A 140 -7.47 27.12 -1.94
N GLU A 141 -8.09 28.12 -1.33
CA GLU A 141 -8.98 27.95 -0.18
C GLU A 141 -10.27 28.73 -0.44
N GLU A 142 -11.41 28.03 -0.42
CA GLU A 142 -12.73 28.58 -0.73
C GLU A 142 -13.69 28.27 0.42
N ALA A 143 -14.30 29.30 1.01
CA ALA A 143 -15.24 29.15 2.13
C ALA A 143 -14.70 28.25 3.27
N GLY A 144 -13.42 28.37 3.62
CA GLY A 144 -12.74 27.57 4.64
C GLY A 144 -12.44 26.12 4.23
N ARG A 145 -12.59 25.78 2.95
CA ARG A 145 -12.24 24.46 2.39
C ARG A 145 -11.02 24.58 1.49
N LYS A 146 -10.01 23.76 1.76
CA LYS A 146 -8.82 23.66 0.94
C LYS A 146 -9.13 22.92 -0.36
N ARG A 147 -8.64 23.48 -1.47
CA ARG A 147 -8.68 22.88 -2.80
C ARG A 147 -7.32 22.31 -3.12
N TYR A 148 -7.30 21.10 -3.67
CA TYR A 148 -6.07 20.37 -3.91
C TYR A 148 -5.91 20.06 -5.40
N SER A 149 -4.68 20.26 -5.89
CA SER A 149 -4.23 19.72 -7.17
C SER A 149 -3.06 18.77 -6.94
N ALA A 150 -2.77 17.92 -7.91
CA ALA A 150 -1.69 16.95 -7.85
C ALA A 150 -0.69 17.20 -8.98
N PHE A 151 0.61 17.17 -8.69
CA PHE A 151 1.66 17.52 -9.62
C PHE A 151 2.73 16.42 -9.68
N LEU A 152 3.13 16.03 -10.89
CA LEU A 152 4.23 15.12 -11.14
C LEU A 152 5.56 15.91 -11.02
N VAL A 153 6.25 15.74 -9.92
CA VAL A 153 7.50 16.43 -9.61
C VAL A 153 8.66 15.48 -9.85
N PRO A 154 9.60 15.77 -10.77
CA PRO A 154 10.84 14.98 -10.89
C PRO A 154 11.56 14.93 -9.55
N ARG A 155 11.97 13.73 -9.12
CA ARG A 155 12.67 13.56 -7.83
C ARG A 155 13.95 14.40 -7.73
N THR A 156 14.58 14.65 -8.85
CA THR A 156 15.82 15.43 -8.96
C THR A 156 15.61 16.92 -9.23
N ALA A 157 14.36 17.40 -9.21
CA ALA A 157 14.08 18.82 -9.43
C ALA A 157 14.75 19.69 -8.34
N PRO A 158 15.29 20.86 -8.72
CA PRO A 158 15.85 21.81 -7.74
C PRO A 158 14.83 22.11 -6.61
N GLY A 159 15.30 22.09 -5.36
CA GLY A 159 14.46 22.31 -4.19
C GLY A 159 13.82 21.04 -3.61
N VAL A 160 13.89 19.90 -4.29
CA VAL A 160 13.46 18.60 -3.75
C VAL A 160 14.55 18.01 -2.85
N LYS A 161 14.20 17.72 -1.60
CA LYS A 161 15.09 17.02 -0.64
C LYS A 161 14.39 15.79 -0.11
N ILE A 162 15.04 14.64 -0.24
CA ILE A 162 14.61 13.38 0.34
C ILE A 162 15.13 13.32 1.78
N ASN A 163 14.23 13.14 2.75
CA ASN A 163 14.57 13.05 4.16
C ASN A 163 14.41 11.60 4.63
N ASP A 164 15.27 11.15 5.52
CA ASP A 164 15.11 9.83 6.12
C ASP A 164 13.86 9.79 7.02
N THR A 165 13.15 8.67 7.02
CA THR A 165 12.08 8.40 8.00
C THR A 165 12.73 7.82 9.25
N ASN A 166 13.18 8.68 10.15
CA ASN A 166 13.89 8.31 11.36
C ASN A 166 13.22 7.12 12.07
N GLY A 167 13.91 5.99 12.10
CA GLY A 167 13.52 4.82 12.88
C GLY A 167 12.53 3.84 12.24
N PHE A 168 12.02 4.04 11.03
CA PHE A 168 11.19 3.04 10.36
C PHE A 168 12.05 2.09 9.52
N HIS A 169 12.27 0.88 10.03
CA HIS A 169 13.12 -0.14 9.40
C HIS A 169 12.34 -1.35 8.87
N ALA A 170 11.03 -1.42 9.10
CA ALA A 170 10.18 -2.50 8.62
C ALA A 170 9.92 -2.42 7.10
N LEU A 171 9.39 -3.48 6.55
CA LEU A 171 8.98 -3.60 5.15
C LEU A 171 10.13 -3.41 4.15
N ARG A 172 11.34 -3.84 4.49
CA ARG A 172 12.43 -3.91 3.52
C ARG A 172 12.13 -4.98 2.45
N PRO A 173 12.51 -4.76 1.19
CA PRO A 173 13.35 -3.69 0.64
C PRO A 173 12.61 -2.39 0.27
N SER A 174 11.29 -2.27 0.51
CA SER A 174 10.61 -0.99 0.31
C SER A 174 11.22 0.09 1.19
N ARG A 175 11.49 1.24 0.61
CA ARG A 175 12.06 2.39 1.31
C ARG A 175 11.02 3.48 1.44
N HIS A 176 10.91 4.03 2.65
CA HIS A 176 10.02 5.16 2.94
C HIS A 176 10.88 6.40 3.21
N CYS A 177 10.38 7.56 2.86
CA CYS A 177 11.07 8.82 3.12
C CYS A 177 10.09 9.93 3.50
N GLY A 178 10.62 10.99 4.09
CA GLY A 178 10.03 12.32 4.08
C GLY A 178 10.46 13.05 2.82
N LEU A 179 9.81 14.17 2.54
CA LEU A 179 10.10 15.04 1.41
C LEU A 179 10.00 16.50 1.86
N THR A 180 11.04 17.28 1.61
CA THR A 180 10.98 18.75 1.71
C THR A 180 10.96 19.32 0.29
N LEU A 181 10.02 20.23 0.05
CA LEU A 181 9.84 20.96 -1.19
C LEU A 181 10.10 22.44 -0.90
N ASP A 182 11.25 22.94 -1.38
CA ASP A 182 11.66 24.32 -1.19
C ASP A 182 11.57 25.08 -2.52
N ASN A 183 10.43 25.76 -2.72
CA ASN A 183 10.15 26.52 -3.95
C ASN A 183 10.39 25.72 -5.24
N VAL A 184 10.02 24.44 -5.23
CA VAL A 184 10.17 23.56 -6.38
C VAL A 184 9.33 24.08 -7.53
N GLN A 185 9.94 24.23 -8.70
CA GLN A 185 9.26 24.71 -9.91
C GLN A 185 9.07 23.58 -10.90
N VAL A 186 7.83 23.44 -11.38
CA VAL A 186 7.45 22.52 -12.45
C VAL A 186 6.53 23.23 -13.45
N PRO A 187 6.46 22.80 -14.72
CA PRO A 187 5.52 23.39 -15.65
C PRO A 187 4.08 23.05 -15.27
N VAL A 188 3.11 23.87 -15.68
CA VAL A 188 1.67 23.61 -15.47
C VAL A 188 1.27 22.25 -16.07
N SER A 189 1.91 21.81 -17.14
CA SER A 189 1.72 20.48 -17.73
C SER A 189 2.08 19.31 -16.83
N ALA A 190 2.80 19.57 -15.71
CA ALA A 190 3.06 18.56 -14.67
C ALA A 190 1.83 18.25 -13.79
N GLN A 191 0.76 19.07 -13.89
CA GLN A 191 -0.50 18.79 -13.20
C GLN A 191 -1.10 17.49 -13.70
N LEU A 192 -1.49 16.61 -12.77
CA LEU A 192 -2.18 15.37 -13.04
C LEU A 192 -3.62 15.47 -12.57
N GLY A 193 -4.56 15.21 -13.46
CA GLY A 193 -5.99 15.18 -13.14
C GLY A 193 -6.59 16.56 -12.91
N PRO A 194 -7.73 16.63 -12.19
CA PRO A 194 -8.53 17.84 -12.10
C PRO A 194 -7.93 18.84 -11.12
N GLU A 195 -7.93 20.11 -11.52
CA GLU A 195 -7.57 21.22 -10.64
C GLU A 195 -8.55 21.34 -9.47
N GLY A 196 -8.01 21.66 -8.28
CA GLY A 196 -8.78 21.98 -7.09
C GLY A 196 -9.57 20.84 -6.46
N SER A 197 -9.69 19.66 -7.11
CA SER A 197 -10.48 18.52 -6.63
C SER A 197 -9.71 17.19 -6.57
N ALA A 198 -8.38 17.24 -6.66
CA ALA A 198 -7.54 16.04 -6.67
C ALA A 198 -7.67 15.24 -5.37
N TYR A 199 -7.84 15.89 -4.21
CA TYR A 199 -7.98 15.15 -2.95
C TYR A 199 -9.22 14.26 -2.94
N GLU A 200 -10.39 14.81 -3.30
CA GLU A 200 -11.67 14.11 -3.30
C GLU A 200 -11.75 13.05 -4.40
N ARG A 201 -11.24 13.37 -5.59
CA ARG A 201 -11.38 12.51 -6.76
C ARG A 201 -10.27 11.46 -6.91
N MET A 202 -9.10 11.73 -6.33
CA MET A 202 -7.93 10.88 -6.49
C MET A 202 -7.46 10.27 -5.17
N ALA A 203 -7.22 11.10 -4.13
CA ALA A 203 -6.64 10.62 -2.87
C ALA A 203 -7.63 9.80 -2.02
N LEU A 204 -8.88 10.23 -1.92
CA LEU A 204 -9.89 9.51 -1.12
C LEU A 204 -10.20 8.11 -1.69
N PRO A 205 -10.47 7.93 -2.99
CA PRO A 205 -10.66 6.59 -3.55
C PRO A 205 -9.40 5.71 -3.42
N PHE A 206 -8.22 6.30 -3.54
CA PHE A 206 -6.95 5.57 -3.41
C PHE A 206 -6.78 4.91 -2.05
N ARG A 207 -7.29 5.51 -0.98
CA ARG A 207 -7.25 4.92 0.39
C ARG A 207 -7.95 3.57 0.46
N ASP A 208 -9.09 3.42 -0.20
CA ASP A 208 -9.83 2.15 -0.20
C ASP A 208 -9.12 1.11 -1.09
N ILE A 209 -8.52 1.55 -2.18
CA ILE A 209 -7.68 0.72 -3.04
C ILE A 209 -6.45 0.23 -2.27
N GLU A 210 -5.76 1.12 -1.54
CA GLU A 210 -4.64 0.75 -0.69
C GLU A 210 -5.06 -0.22 0.43
N ASP A 211 -6.19 0.00 1.07
CA ASP A 211 -6.71 -0.89 2.11
C ASP A 211 -7.02 -2.28 1.56
N ALA A 212 -7.68 -2.37 0.42
CA ALA A 212 -8.03 -3.64 -0.20
C ALA A 212 -6.77 -4.38 -0.72
N VAL A 213 -6.06 -3.77 -1.68
CA VAL A 213 -4.91 -4.41 -2.36
C VAL A 213 -3.68 -4.49 -1.45
N GLY A 214 -3.54 -3.57 -0.50
CA GLY A 214 -2.44 -3.54 0.48
C GLY A 214 -2.56 -4.59 1.59
N THR A 215 -3.74 -5.15 1.83
CA THR A 215 -3.95 -6.22 2.82
C THR A 215 -3.66 -7.61 2.24
N VAL A 216 -3.86 -7.81 0.94
CA VAL A 216 -3.69 -9.13 0.29
C VAL A 216 -2.27 -9.72 0.40
N PRO A 217 -1.16 -8.96 0.41
CA PRO A 217 0.17 -9.52 0.64
C PRO A 217 0.32 -10.34 1.92
N LEU A 218 -0.52 -10.09 2.93
CA LEU A 218 -0.56 -10.90 4.15
C LEU A 218 -0.96 -12.37 3.87
N LEU A 219 -1.72 -12.64 2.80
CA LEU A 219 -1.96 -14.00 2.33
C LEU A 219 -0.64 -14.70 1.96
N GLY A 220 0.22 -14.02 1.20
CA GLY A 220 1.55 -14.53 0.88
C GLY A 220 2.41 -14.73 2.12
N ALA A 221 2.32 -13.82 3.09
CA ALA A 221 3.03 -13.94 4.36
C ALA A 221 2.57 -15.16 5.17
N PHE A 222 1.26 -15.40 5.29
CA PHE A 222 0.74 -16.59 5.97
C PHE A 222 1.14 -17.87 5.23
N ARG A 223 1.06 -17.91 3.91
CA ARG A 223 1.51 -19.06 3.10
C ARG A 223 3.00 -19.32 3.21
N PHE A 224 3.82 -18.28 3.33
CA PHE A 224 5.25 -18.42 3.61
C PHE A 224 5.50 -19.02 5.00
N LEU A 225 4.73 -18.63 6.00
CA LEU A 225 4.91 -19.08 7.39
C LEU A 225 4.37 -20.52 7.62
N LEU A 226 3.20 -20.86 7.09
CA LEU A 226 2.50 -22.12 7.40
C LEU A 226 3.39 -23.39 7.27
N PRO A 227 4.15 -23.62 6.18
CA PRO A 227 5.02 -24.78 6.08
C PRO A 227 6.14 -24.80 7.13
N ARG A 228 6.56 -23.62 7.58
CA ARG A 228 7.63 -23.44 8.59
C ARG A 228 7.14 -23.67 10.01
N LEU A 229 5.83 -23.67 10.23
CA LEU A 229 5.18 -23.99 11.50
C LEU A 229 4.95 -25.50 11.70
N ALA A 230 5.04 -26.29 10.64
CA ALA A 230 4.81 -27.74 10.65
C ALA A 230 6.05 -28.52 11.15
N THR A 231 6.62 -28.15 12.30
CA THR A 231 7.91 -28.70 12.78
C THR A 231 7.77 -29.80 13.81
N ASN A 232 6.69 -29.81 14.58
CA ASN A 232 6.44 -30.82 15.63
C ASN A 232 5.03 -31.37 15.48
N TYR A 233 4.91 -32.68 15.31
CA TYR A 233 3.61 -33.32 15.23
C TYR A 233 3.13 -33.75 16.61
N THR A 234 2.08 -33.09 17.09
CA THR A 234 1.19 -33.58 18.15
C THR A 234 -0.24 -33.35 17.68
N ASP A 235 -1.20 -34.10 18.19
CA ASP A 235 -2.62 -33.90 17.80
C ASP A 235 -3.09 -32.48 18.05
N GLU A 236 -2.66 -31.86 19.13
CA GLU A 236 -2.98 -30.48 19.47
C GLU A 236 -2.33 -29.49 18.49
N ALA A 237 -1.06 -29.67 18.14
CA ALA A 237 -0.37 -28.85 17.16
C ALA A 237 -1.00 -28.98 15.76
N ALA A 238 -1.36 -30.21 15.36
CA ALA A 238 -2.05 -30.48 14.11
C ALA A 238 -3.43 -29.80 14.04
N LEU A 239 -4.20 -29.83 15.13
CA LEU A 239 -5.51 -29.13 15.22
C LEU A 239 -5.33 -27.61 15.08
N HIS A 240 -4.35 -27.02 15.77
CA HIS A 240 -4.05 -25.58 15.67
C HIS A 240 -3.57 -25.19 14.25
N LEU A 241 -2.68 -25.96 13.65
CA LEU A 241 -2.17 -25.70 12.31
C LEU A 241 -3.29 -25.84 11.26
N GLY A 242 -4.13 -26.87 11.40
CA GLY A 242 -5.31 -27.07 10.55
C GLY A 242 -6.26 -25.87 10.57
N ALA A 243 -6.48 -25.28 11.76
CA ALA A 243 -7.29 -24.06 11.88
C ALA A 243 -6.64 -22.86 11.16
N LEU A 244 -5.32 -22.70 11.23
CA LEU A 244 -4.59 -21.65 10.50
C LEU A 244 -4.71 -21.83 8.98
N VAL A 245 -4.58 -23.06 8.47
CA VAL A 245 -4.77 -23.39 7.06
C VAL A 245 -6.19 -23.03 6.60
N ALA A 246 -7.21 -23.45 7.35
CA ALA A 246 -8.62 -23.18 7.03
C ALA A 246 -8.93 -21.67 7.02
N LEU A 247 -8.45 -20.93 8.04
CA LEU A 247 -8.66 -19.47 8.11
C LEU A 247 -7.89 -18.73 7.02
N THR A 248 -6.72 -19.21 6.61
CA THR A 248 -5.99 -18.65 5.47
C THR A 248 -6.76 -18.81 4.17
N ALA A 249 -7.46 -19.93 3.97
CA ALA A 249 -8.35 -20.12 2.82
C ALA A 249 -9.57 -19.16 2.86
N VAL A 250 -10.13 -18.91 4.03
CA VAL A 250 -11.21 -17.90 4.20
C VAL A 250 -10.69 -16.50 3.90
N PHE A 251 -9.49 -16.16 4.39
CA PHE A 251 -8.84 -14.88 4.09
C PHE A 251 -8.62 -14.69 2.59
N GLU A 252 -8.17 -15.72 1.88
CA GLU A 252 -8.02 -15.70 0.42
C GLU A 252 -9.35 -15.46 -0.30
N ALA A 253 -10.40 -16.20 0.04
CA ALA A 253 -11.72 -16.05 -0.57
C ALA A 253 -12.28 -14.63 -0.36
N THR A 254 -12.14 -14.10 0.87
CA THR A 254 -12.55 -12.72 1.20
C THR A 254 -11.72 -11.69 0.43
N SER A 255 -10.40 -11.88 0.35
CA SER A 255 -9.49 -11.02 -0.41
C SER A 255 -9.89 -10.93 -1.88
N ASN A 256 -10.14 -12.08 -2.51
CA ASN A 256 -10.55 -12.16 -3.91
C ASN A 256 -11.86 -11.41 -4.15
N THR A 257 -12.85 -11.58 -3.27
CA THR A 257 -14.14 -10.89 -3.36
C THR A 257 -13.98 -9.37 -3.22
N VAL A 258 -13.21 -8.90 -2.24
CA VAL A 258 -12.99 -7.48 -1.98
C VAL A 258 -12.25 -6.83 -3.15
N VAL A 259 -11.19 -7.45 -3.65
CA VAL A 259 -10.40 -6.87 -4.76
C VAL A 259 -11.17 -6.91 -6.09
N ALA A 260 -11.90 -7.99 -6.37
CA ALA A 260 -12.76 -8.05 -7.56
C ALA A 260 -13.83 -6.95 -7.58
N SER A 261 -14.32 -6.53 -6.40
CA SER A 261 -15.27 -5.41 -6.33
C SER A 261 -14.66 -4.06 -6.66
N LEU A 262 -13.33 -3.88 -6.52
CA LEU A 262 -12.62 -2.70 -7.03
C LEU A 262 -12.62 -2.65 -8.55
N ASP A 263 -12.30 -3.76 -9.21
CA ASP A 263 -12.29 -3.84 -10.68
C ASP A 263 -13.69 -3.62 -11.28
N GLN A 264 -14.73 -3.84 -10.48
CA GLN A 264 -16.14 -3.62 -10.83
C GLN A 264 -16.69 -2.25 -10.39
N ASN A 265 -15.85 -1.37 -9.81
CA ASN A 265 -16.25 -0.08 -9.22
C ASN A 265 -17.38 -0.19 -8.18
N ARG A 266 -17.40 -1.27 -7.40
CA ARG A 266 -18.45 -1.55 -6.39
C ARG A 266 -17.96 -1.42 -4.93
N LEU A 267 -16.67 -1.22 -4.71
CA LEU A 267 -16.14 -1.01 -3.37
C LEU A 267 -16.49 0.41 -2.89
N ASN A 268 -17.03 0.51 -1.70
CA ASN A 268 -17.34 1.78 -1.05
C ASN A 268 -16.74 1.85 0.36
N HIS A 269 -16.77 3.05 0.97
CA HIS A 269 -16.16 3.32 2.28
C HIS A 269 -16.79 2.52 3.43
N THR A 270 -18.01 2.04 3.29
CA THR A 270 -18.77 1.30 4.31
C THR A 270 -18.77 -0.19 4.04
N ASN A 271 -17.98 -0.68 3.10
CA ASN A 271 -17.93 -2.09 2.77
C ASN A 271 -17.40 -2.90 3.97
N ALA A 272 -18.28 -3.63 4.63
CA ALA A 272 -17.96 -4.43 5.81
C ALA A 272 -16.92 -5.53 5.50
N ALA A 273 -16.93 -6.08 4.30
CA ALA A 273 -15.95 -7.09 3.90
C ALA A 273 -14.53 -6.52 3.82
N LEU A 274 -14.37 -5.25 3.39
CA LEU A 274 -13.06 -4.56 3.40
C LEU A 274 -12.54 -4.38 4.83
N VAL A 275 -13.40 -3.98 5.76
CA VAL A 275 -13.05 -3.89 7.18
C VAL A 275 -12.75 -5.28 7.74
N GLY A 276 -13.60 -6.26 7.45
CA GLY A 276 -13.47 -7.65 7.90
C GLY A 276 -12.18 -8.31 7.44
N LEU A 277 -11.70 -7.99 6.24
CA LEU A 277 -10.43 -8.48 5.72
C LEU A 277 -9.25 -8.10 6.63
N ARG A 278 -9.24 -6.87 7.15
CA ARG A 278 -8.21 -6.39 8.08
C ARG A 278 -8.33 -7.03 9.46
N VAL A 279 -9.55 -7.19 9.96
CA VAL A 279 -9.81 -7.87 11.25
C VAL A 279 -9.35 -9.31 11.17
N LEU A 280 -9.73 -10.03 10.12
CA LEU A 280 -9.32 -11.42 9.91
C LEU A 280 -7.79 -11.57 9.78
N ALA A 281 -7.13 -10.63 9.11
CA ALA A 281 -5.66 -10.62 9.03
C ALA A 281 -5.01 -10.47 10.41
N ALA A 282 -5.54 -9.60 11.26
CA ALA A 282 -5.05 -9.41 12.63
C ALA A 282 -5.28 -10.66 13.49
N ASP A 283 -6.44 -11.28 13.40
CA ASP A 283 -6.77 -12.52 14.11
C ASP A 283 -5.88 -13.69 13.66
N LEU A 284 -5.63 -13.82 12.36
CA LEU A 284 -4.70 -14.80 11.82
C LEU A 284 -3.27 -14.58 12.35
N ALA A 285 -2.79 -13.35 12.34
CA ALA A 285 -1.46 -13.01 12.86
C ALA A 285 -1.33 -13.36 14.35
N ALA A 286 -2.36 -13.05 15.16
CA ALA A 286 -2.40 -13.41 16.59
C ALA A 286 -2.36 -14.94 16.80
N ARG A 287 -3.12 -15.70 16.00
CA ARG A 287 -3.14 -17.17 16.07
C ARG A 287 -1.81 -17.78 15.61
N VAL A 288 -1.15 -17.24 14.60
CA VAL A 288 0.20 -17.66 14.17
C VAL A 288 1.19 -17.48 15.32
N LYS A 289 1.19 -16.32 15.99
CA LYS A 289 2.04 -16.06 17.17
C LYS A 289 1.76 -17.04 18.31
N THR A 290 0.48 -17.31 18.59
CA THR A 290 0.07 -18.30 19.59
C THR A 290 0.59 -19.70 19.24
N HIS A 291 0.50 -20.11 17.98
CA HIS A 291 1.03 -21.41 17.54
C HIS A 291 2.54 -21.51 17.75
N ILE A 292 3.28 -20.46 17.38
CA ILE A 292 4.73 -20.39 17.57
C ILE A 292 5.08 -20.53 19.05
N LEU A 293 4.44 -19.75 19.93
CA LEU A 293 4.71 -19.78 21.35
C LEU A 293 4.44 -21.15 22.00
N ARG A 294 3.47 -21.91 21.48
CA ARG A 294 3.06 -23.20 22.10
C ARG A 294 3.76 -24.40 21.51
N PHE A 295 4.08 -24.41 20.22
CA PHE A 295 4.43 -25.63 19.51
C PHE A 295 5.71 -25.55 18.68
N ALA A 296 6.16 -24.34 18.30
CA ALA A 296 7.34 -24.21 17.46
C ALA A 296 8.62 -24.06 18.33
N PRO A 297 9.77 -24.64 17.90
CA PRO A 297 11.05 -24.19 18.40
C PRO A 297 11.23 -22.70 18.08
N ALA A 298 12.25 -22.05 18.66
CA ALA A 298 12.52 -20.64 18.43
C ALA A 298 12.42 -20.31 16.94
N PRO A 299 11.66 -19.29 16.55
CA PRO A 299 11.45 -18.95 15.13
C PRO A 299 12.80 -18.63 14.48
N ASN A 300 12.97 -19.03 13.23
CA ASN A 300 14.15 -18.64 12.47
C ASN A 300 14.08 -17.13 12.11
N PRO A 301 15.22 -16.48 11.79
CA PRO A 301 15.26 -15.03 11.53
C PRO A 301 14.28 -14.57 10.42
N ALA A 302 14.04 -15.40 9.40
CA ALA A 302 13.10 -15.04 8.35
C ALA A 302 11.63 -15.00 8.84
N SER A 303 11.25 -15.91 9.73
CA SER A 303 9.92 -15.91 10.36
C SER A 303 9.75 -14.75 11.32
N GLU A 304 10.77 -14.40 12.09
CA GLU A 304 10.76 -13.22 12.98
C GLU A 304 10.60 -11.92 12.19
N THR A 305 11.38 -11.74 11.13
CA THR A 305 11.26 -10.59 10.23
C THR A 305 9.85 -10.51 9.63
N MET A 306 9.32 -11.64 9.14
CA MET A 306 7.97 -11.68 8.58
C MET A 306 6.90 -11.28 9.60
N LEU A 307 6.99 -11.76 10.85
CA LEU A 307 6.04 -11.38 11.91
C LEU A 307 6.13 -9.89 12.27
N SER A 308 7.35 -9.35 12.33
CA SER A 308 7.58 -7.92 12.53
C SER A 308 6.97 -7.08 11.41
N ASP A 309 7.14 -7.49 10.17
CA ASP A 309 6.59 -6.81 9.00
C ASP A 309 5.05 -6.91 8.95
N ILE A 310 4.46 -8.05 9.35
CA ILE A 310 3.00 -8.20 9.51
C ILE A 310 2.47 -7.17 10.53
N ASP A 311 3.13 -7.03 11.68
CA ASP A 311 2.74 -6.04 12.70
C ASP A 311 2.84 -4.61 12.16
N ALA A 312 3.90 -4.30 11.42
CA ALA A 312 4.07 -3.00 10.79
C ALA A 312 2.92 -2.69 9.81
N VAL A 313 2.57 -3.64 8.92
CA VAL A 313 1.44 -3.48 7.97
C VAL A 313 0.12 -3.29 8.72
N LEU A 314 -0.14 -4.08 9.74
CA LEU A 314 -1.36 -3.98 10.54
C LEU A 314 -1.42 -2.67 11.35
N GLY A 315 -0.28 -2.10 11.71
CA GLY A 315 -0.16 -0.81 12.40
C GLY A 315 -0.40 0.42 11.52
N ILE A 316 -0.22 0.32 10.19
CA ILE A 316 -0.39 1.46 9.28
C ILE A 316 -1.84 1.97 9.33
N ALA A 317 -2.00 3.30 9.52
CA ALA A 317 -3.28 4.00 9.56
C ALA A 317 -4.29 3.40 10.58
N ARG A 318 -3.81 2.88 11.71
CA ARG A 318 -4.63 2.19 12.71
C ARG A 318 -5.83 3.04 13.15
N GLY A 319 -5.62 4.28 13.59
CA GLY A 319 -6.70 5.15 14.08
C GLY A 319 -7.83 5.35 13.08
N PRO A 320 -7.58 5.77 11.83
CA PRO A 320 -8.61 5.85 10.79
C PRO A 320 -9.33 4.52 10.51
N ARG A 321 -8.65 3.38 10.60
CA ARG A 321 -9.24 2.05 10.40
C ARG A 321 -10.11 1.63 11.58
N ASP A 322 -9.66 1.84 12.81
CA ASP A 322 -10.46 1.60 14.02
C ASP A 322 -11.74 2.45 14.01
N ALA A 323 -11.68 3.71 13.59
CA ALA A 323 -12.83 4.58 13.43
C ALA A 323 -13.80 4.07 12.32
N ARG A 324 -13.28 3.46 11.25
CA ARG A 324 -14.12 2.85 10.21
C ARG A 324 -14.81 1.59 10.76
N GLN A 325 -14.10 0.76 11.50
CA GLN A 325 -14.64 -0.45 12.14
C GLN A 325 -15.74 -0.09 13.16
N ALA A 326 -15.51 0.90 14.02
CA ALA A 326 -16.49 1.35 15.00
C ALA A 326 -17.81 1.84 14.34
N ARG A 327 -17.72 2.48 13.17
CA ARG A 327 -18.90 2.92 12.42
C ARG A 327 -19.80 1.78 11.95
N LEU A 328 -19.29 0.57 11.76
CA LEU A 328 -20.11 -0.59 11.43
C LEU A 328 -21.04 -0.99 12.59
N ALA A 329 -20.65 -0.73 13.83
CA ALA A 329 -21.47 -1.00 15.00
C ALA A 329 -22.51 0.09 15.29
N ALA A 330 -22.33 1.31 14.76
CA ALA A 330 -23.17 2.46 15.09
C ALA A 330 -24.70 2.20 14.88
N PRO A 331 -25.16 1.57 13.79
CA PRO A 331 -26.59 1.29 13.63
C PRO A 331 -27.15 0.32 14.68
N LEU A 332 -26.33 -0.63 15.13
CA LEU A 332 -26.72 -1.61 16.15
C LEU A 332 -26.82 -0.97 17.54
N LEU A 333 -25.92 -0.04 17.84
CA LEU A 333 -25.89 0.69 19.11
C LEU A 333 -26.99 1.74 19.21
N ALA A 334 -27.47 2.26 18.08
CA ALA A 334 -28.56 3.23 18.02
C ALA A 334 -29.95 2.58 18.00
N ALA A 335 -30.05 1.27 17.76
CA ALA A 335 -31.33 0.57 17.76
C ALA A 335 -31.85 0.44 19.20
N PRO A 336 -33.18 0.66 19.45
CA PRO A 336 -33.74 0.37 20.76
C PRO A 336 -33.53 -1.13 21.08
N HIS A 337 -33.03 -1.40 22.30
CA HIS A 337 -32.85 -2.78 22.76
C HIS A 337 -34.19 -3.50 22.70
N PRO A 338 -34.25 -4.72 22.14
CA PRO A 338 -35.46 -5.52 22.24
C PRO A 338 -35.74 -5.70 23.72
N SER A 339 -37.01 -5.37 24.11
CA SER A 339 -37.46 -5.63 25.47
C SER A 339 -37.35 -7.14 25.70
N VAL A 340 -36.61 -7.55 26.73
CA VAL A 340 -36.47 -8.94 27.17
C VAL A 340 -37.80 -9.39 27.80
#